data_8086c9a00401deeaf38b067201adbb42
#
_entry.id   8086c9a00401deeaf38b067201adbb42
#
_cell.length_a   1.000
_cell.length_b   1.000
_cell.length_c   1.000
_cell.angle_alpha   90.00
_cell.angle_beta   90.00
_cell.angle_gamma   90.00
#
_symmetry.space_group_name_H-M   'P 1'
#
loop_
_entity.id
_entity.type
_entity.pdbx_description
1 polymer ?
#
loop_
_entity_poly.entity_id
_entity_poly.type
_entity_poly.pdbx_seq_one_letter_code
_entity_poly.pdbx_strand_id
1 'polypeptide(L)'
;KMGIPISAIVNDMSELDVDGELLGITGAVEENSQILVSISNCVLSSKKGIRKLDKAIKKLLANQNPKLIVIETSGSCHPLPLIEYFKNQNKVKLSAVFALVDSLMLHQDFDDGKALISRMQNNMAAGKRDTINLLVEQMMFSSHVFLTKTDRIIESKVSSITKAINNINPFTAVQSVHFGKVDIKSLFHLQEYNYFNVAQLIDELKPILESDTLNERPYDLATRVIKDDRPFHPERLWSVCHQYLDQKIYRSKGFFWLASRDKYSILWNQAAGGISLEIVGLWRTGFLEDENSVMSTEEISMLKDIIEKEKGRFGDRKCDITVIGDKSHVDHFTEALKSCFLSDEEIDLWNAGHTFKDPWPKNMVQ
;
A
#
# COMPACT_ATOMS: atom_id res chain seq x y z
N LYS A 1 26.27 2.76 0.66
CA LYS A 1 26.19 1.36 1.17
C LYS A 1 26.89 1.32 2.53
N MET A 2 26.14 1.16 3.62
CA MET A 2 26.71 1.22 4.99
C MET A 2 27.34 -0.10 5.47
N GLY A 3 27.39 -1.14 4.66
CA GLY A 3 27.98 -2.43 5.02
C GLY A 3 27.28 -3.21 6.16
N ILE A 4 26.12 -2.71 6.63
CA ILE A 4 25.35 -3.36 7.69
C ILE A 4 24.27 -4.22 7.03
N PRO A 5 24.16 -5.52 7.35
CA PRO A 5 23.14 -6.38 6.77
C PRO A 5 21.75 -6.00 7.29
N ILE A 6 20.91 -5.49 6.37
CA ILE A 6 19.51 -5.14 6.60
C ILE A 6 18.65 -6.05 5.74
N SER A 7 17.56 -6.55 6.31
CA SER A 7 16.52 -7.27 5.56
C SER A 7 15.18 -6.56 5.67
N ALA A 8 14.31 -6.77 4.70
CA ALA A 8 12.98 -6.19 4.69
C ALA A 8 11.90 -7.28 4.54
N ILE A 9 10.76 -7.04 5.18
CA ILE A 9 9.53 -7.79 4.99
C ILE A 9 8.47 -6.79 4.56
N VAL A 10 7.86 -6.99 3.40
CA VAL A 10 6.82 -6.11 2.86
C VAL A 10 5.50 -6.86 2.85
N ASN A 11 4.45 -6.23 3.36
CA ASN A 11 3.12 -6.80 3.35
C ASN A 11 2.20 -6.06 2.38
N ASP A 12 1.88 -6.70 1.29
CA ASP A 12 0.83 -6.26 0.38
C ASP A 12 -0.45 -7.08 0.61
N MET A 13 -1.60 -6.40 0.68
CA MET A 13 -2.91 -7.05 0.75
C MET A 13 -3.38 -7.55 -0.61
N SER A 14 -2.76 -7.09 -1.70
CA SER A 14 -3.05 -7.56 -3.05
C SER A 14 -2.56 -9.00 -3.26
N GLU A 15 -3.13 -9.69 -4.24
CA GLU A 15 -2.60 -10.97 -4.68
C GLU A 15 -1.31 -10.80 -5.47
N LEU A 16 -1.10 -9.64 -6.08
CA LEU A 16 0.16 -9.21 -6.67
C LEU A 16 1.03 -8.50 -5.64
N ASP A 17 2.30 -8.80 -5.68
CA ASP A 17 3.34 -8.14 -4.89
C ASP A 17 3.80 -6.86 -5.60
N VAL A 18 2.89 -5.88 -5.74
CA VAL A 18 3.18 -4.63 -6.45
C VAL A 18 4.31 -3.86 -5.77
N ASP A 19 4.33 -3.83 -4.44
CA ASP A 19 5.36 -3.12 -3.68
C ASP A 19 6.72 -3.82 -3.77
N GLY A 20 6.75 -5.15 -3.76
CA GLY A 20 7.97 -5.93 -4.00
C GLY A 20 8.50 -5.82 -5.42
N GLU A 21 7.61 -5.85 -6.43
CA GLU A 21 7.97 -5.63 -7.83
C GLU A 21 8.56 -4.22 -8.05
N LEU A 22 7.96 -3.18 -7.48
CA LEU A 22 8.49 -1.82 -7.57
C LEU A 22 9.86 -1.66 -6.91
N LEU A 23 10.09 -2.31 -5.77
CA LEU A 23 11.42 -2.31 -5.12
C LEU A 23 12.47 -2.98 -6.00
N GLY A 24 12.12 -4.04 -6.73
CA GLY A 24 12.98 -4.67 -7.72
C GLY A 24 13.32 -3.73 -8.89
N ILE A 25 12.31 -3.08 -9.48
CA ILE A 25 12.46 -2.16 -10.61
C ILE A 25 13.31 -0.93 -10.25
N THR A 26 13.15 -0.37 -9.05
CA THR A 26 13.89 0.82 -8.61
C THR A 26 15.36 0.53 -8.30
N GLY A 27 15.82 -0.72 -8.39
CA GLY A 27 17.19 -1.11 -8.04
C GLY A 27 17.50 -0.94 -6.54
N ALA A 28 16.48 -0.69 -5.70
CA ALA A 28 16.63 -0.61 -4.25
C ALA A 28 17.06 -1.97 -3.65
N VAL A 29 16.69 -3.06 -4.33
CA VAL A 29 17.05 -4.44 -4.00
C VAL A 29 17.56 -5.13 -5.27
N GLU A 30 18.69 -5.83 -5.19
CA GLU A 30 19.18 -6.66 -6.32
C GLU A 30 18.19 -7.82 -6.55
N GLU A 31 17.82 -8.10 -7.81
CA GLU A 31 16.77 -9.07 -8.21
C GLU A 31 16.92 -10.49 -7.63
N ASN A 32 18.10 -10.87 -7.19
CA ASN A 32 18.39 -12.16 -6.56
C ASN A 32 18.74 -12.05 -5.06
N SER A 33 18.50 -10.89 -4.43
CA SER A 33 18.86 -10.73 -3.03
C SER A 33 17.81 -11.40 -2.13
N GLN A 34 18.25 -12.39 -1.34
CA GLN A 34 17.41 -13.04 -0.32
C GLN A 34 17.08 -12.12 0.87
N ILE A 35 17.31 -10.82 0.75
CA ILE A 35 17.12 -9.81 1.80
C ILE A 35 15.70 -9.26 1.88
N LEU A 36 14.88 -9.47 0.85
CA LEU A 36 13.49 -9.05 0.78
C LEU A 36 12.56 -10.27 0.85
N VAL A 37 11.54 -10.20 1.67
CA VAL A 37 10.46 -11.20 1.74
C VAL A 37 9.12 -10.48 1.65
N SER A 38 8.32 -10.84 0.66
CA SER A 38 6.97 -10.34 0.50
C SER A 38 5.95 -11.30 1.13
N ILE A 39 4.97 -10.71 1.80
CA ILE A 39 3.83 -11.42 2.39
C ILE A 39 2.56 -10.85 1.78
N SER A 40 1.87 -11.63 0.97
CA SER A 40 0.64 -11.23 0.29
C SER A 40 -0.60 -11.96 0.83
N ASN A 41 -1.78 -11.50 0.42
CA ASN A 41 -3.08 -12.13 0.70
C ASN A 41 -3.46 -12.23 2.19
N CYS A 42 -2.98 -11.35 3.04
CA CYS A 42 -3.41 -11.24 4.43
C CYS A 42 -2.95 -9.93 5.06
N VAL A 43 -3.67 -9.49 6.08
CA VAL A 43 -3.18 -8.44 6.99
C VAL A 43 -2.24 -9.09 8.00
N LEU A 44 -1.08 -8.48 8.26
CA LEU A 44 -0.08 -9.04 9.19
C LEU A 44 -0.62 -9.21 10.61
N SER A 45 -1.52 -8.36 11.07
CA SER A 45 -2.15 -8.45 12.39
C SER A 45 -3.14 -9.63 12.53
N SER A 46 -3.50 -10.30 11.45
CA SER A 46 -4.34 -11.50 11.51
C SER A 46 -3.55 -12.73 11.98
N LYS A 47 -4.26 -13.75 12.51
CA LYS A 47 -3.65 -15.04 12.89
C LYS A 47 -2.86 -15.69 11.75
N LYS A 48 -3.34 -15.57 10.50
CA LYS A 48 -2.67 -16.04 9.29
C LYS A 48 -1.43 -15.20 8.99
N GLY A 49 -1.53 -13.86 9.12
CA GLY A 49 -0.45 -12.91 8.91
C GLY A 49 0.72 -13.15 9.87
N ILE A 50 0.44 -13.25 11.17
CA ILE A 50 1.46 -13.53 12.18
C ILE A 50 2.19 -14.85 11.91
N ARG A 51 1.48 -15.92 11.49
CA ARG A 51 2.14 -17.18 11.12
C ARG A 51 3.06 -17.04 9.90
N LYS A 52 2.66 -16.25 8.89
CA LYS A 52 3.51 -15.97 7.73
C LYS A 52 4.71 -15.10 8.13
N LEU A 53 4.51 -14.10 8.98
CA LEU A 53 5.57 -13.25 9.52
C LEU A 53 6.62 -14.07 10.29
N ASP A 54 6.20 -14.97 11.17
CA ASP A 54 7.10 -15.86 11.91
C ASP A 54 7.96 -16.73 10.98
N LYS A 55 7.36 -17.28 9.91
CA LYS A 55 8.09 -18.04 8.88
C LYS A 55 9.09 -17.15 8.12
N ALA A 56 8.70 -15.94 7.76
CA ALA A 56 9.56 -14.99 7.04
C ALA A 56 10.79 -14.61 7.91
N ILE A 57 10.56 -14.26 9.17
CA ILE A 57 11.64 -13.94 10.11
C ILE A 57 12.59 -15.13 10.27
N LYS A 58 12.08 -16.34 10.48
CA LYS A 58 12.91 -17.55 10.57
C LYS A 58 13.76 -17.78 9.33
N LYS A 59 13.19 -17.57 8.15
CA LYS A 59 13.91 -17.68 6.87
C LYS A 59 15.04 -16.66 6.76
N LEU A 60 14.77 -15.40 7.09
CA LEU A 60 15.77 -14.33 7.06
C LEU A 60 16.92 -14.58 8.04
N LEU A 61 16.61 -14.99 9.27
CA LEU A 61 17.63 -15.30 10.29
C LEU A 61 18.51 -16.49 9.88
N ALA A 62 17.93 -17.51 9.25
CA ALA A 62 18.69 -18.68 8.81
C ALA A 62 19.63 -18.38 7.64
N ASN A 63 19.23 -17.53 6.71
CA ASN A 63 19.95 -17.29 5.46
C ASN A 63 20.92 -16.10 5.54
N GLN A 64 20.56 -15.02 6.26
CA GLN A 64 21.25 -13.73 6.19
C GLN A 64 21.75 -13.25 7.57
N ASN A 65 21.15 -13.71 8.65
CA ASN A 65 21.41 -13.23 10.02
C ASN A 65 21.49 -11.68 10.08
N PRO A 66 20.45 -10.95 9.61
CA PRO A 66 20.48 -9.49 9.52
C PRO A 66 20.60 -8.84 10.91
N LYS A 67 21.25 -7.68 10.98
CA LYS A 67 21.28 -6.84 12.18
C LYS A 67 20.01 -6.03 12.39
N LEU A 68 19.29 -5.77 11.30
CA LEU A 68 18.02 -5.03 11.30
C LEU A 68 17.05 -5.67 10.31
N ILE A 69 15.82 -5.90 10.76
CA ILE A 69 14.70 -6.26 9.90
C ILE A 69 13.71 -5.11 9.91
N VAL A 70 13.45 -4.55 8.75
CA VAL A 70 12.40 -3.53 8.56
C VAL A 70 11.15 -4.23 8.06
N ILE A 71 10.01 -3.97 8.71
CA ILE A 71 8.74 -4.59 8.35
C ILE A 71 7.78 -3.49 7.93
N GLU A 72 7.38 -3.49 6.66
CA GLU A 72 6.30 -2.66 6.17
C GLU A 72 4.99 -3.41 6.30
N THR A 73 4.00 -2.77 6.90
CA THR A 73 2.64 -3.32 7.04
C THR A 73 1.69 -2.62 6.09
N SER A 74 0.61 -3.30 5.71
CA SER A 74 -0.49 -2.61 5.04
C SER A 74 -1.10 -1.54 5.94
N GLY A 75 -1.65 -0.47 5.35
CA GLY A 75 -2.31 0.61 6.11
C GLY A 75 -3.48 0.13 6.99
N SER A 76 -4.05 -1.04 6.72
CA SER A 76 -5.11 -1.66 7.51
C SER A 76 -4.62 -2.55 8.66
N CYS A 77 -3.31 -2.60 8.88
CA CYS A 77 -2.72 -3.43 9.93
C CYS A 77 -2.87 -2.77 11.31
N HIS A 78 -3.44 -3.51 12.26
CA HIS A 78 -3.48 -3.09 13.66
C HIS A 78 -2.14 -3.39 14.36
N PRO A 79 -1.51 -2.43 15.05
CA PRO A 79 -0.18 -2.63 15.63
C PRO A 79 -0.14 -3.64 16.78
N LEU A 80 -1.17 -3.67 17.64
CA LEU A 80 -1.15 -4.42 18.91
C LEU A 80 -0.84 -5.91 18.73
N PRO A 81 -1.47 -6.68 17.82
CA PRO A 81 -1.13 -8.10 17.67
C PRO A 81 0.33 -8.36 17.27
N LEU A 82 0.94 -7.43 16.53
CA LEU A 82 2.36 -7.51 16.17
C LEU A 82 3.26 -7.19 17.39
N ILE A 83 2.90 -6.16 18.15
CA ILE A 83 3.62 -5.80 19.39
C ILE A 83 3.59 -6.96 20.37
N GLU A 84 2.43 -7.60 20.58
CA GLU A 84 2.31 -8.79 21.43
C GLU A 84 3.11 -9.98 20.89
N TYR A 85 3.10 -10.18 19.57
CA TYR A 85 3.94 -11.21 18.95
C TYR A 85 5.43 -10.98 19.27
N PHE A 86 5.94 -9.76 19.06
CA PHE A 86 7.34 -9.44 19.30
C PHE A 86 7.71 -9.45 20.81
N LYS A 87 6.80 -9.05 21.69
CA LYS A 87 7.00 -9.15 23.13
C LYS A 87 7.31 -10.58 23.60
N ASN A 88 6.74 -11.56 22.91
CA ASN A 88 6.89 -12.98 23.22
C ASN A 88 8.00 -13.68 22.41
N GLN A 89 8.81 -12.93 21.61
CA GLN A 89 9.90 -13.46 20.82
C GLN A 89 11.24 -13.44 21.55
N ASN A 90 12.03 -14.52 21.36
CA ASN A 90 13.38 -14.62 21.89
C ASN A 90 14.48 -14.41 20.83
N LYS A 91 14.12 -14.44 19.54
CA LYS A 91 15.07 -14.38 18.42
C LYS A 91 15.29 -13.00 17.86
N VAL A 92 14.29 -12.15 17.97
CA VAL A 92 14.29 -10.76 17.48
C VAL A 92 13.65 -9.88 18.54
N LYS A 93 14.10 -8.63 18.61
CA LYS A 93 13.56 -7.61 19.50
C LYS A 93 12.89 -6.52 18.69
N LEU A 94 11.76 -6.03 19.14
CA LEU A 94 11.12 -4.86 18.57
C LEU A 94 11.87 -3.61 19.07
N SER A 95 12.47 -2.86 18.14
CA SER A 95 13.15 -1.60 18.48
C SER A 95 12.21 -0.42 18.39
N ALA A 96 11.35 -0.37 17.38
CA ALA A 96 10.41 0.74 17.21
C ALA A 96 9.17 0.32 16.40
N VAL A 97 8.11 1.08 16.62
CA VAL A 97 6.92 1.09 15.76
C VAL A 97 6.79 2.49 15.19
N PHE A 98 6.84 2.60 13.86
CA PHE A 98 6.71 3.86 13.13
C PHE A 98 5.31 3.98 12.56
N ALA A 99 4.64 5.12 12.80
CA ALA A 99 3.44 5.50 12.09
C ALA A 99 3.77 6.63 11.10
N LEU A 100 3.40 6.45 9.82
CA LEU A 100 3.50 7.49 8.80
C LEU A 100 2.14 8.17 8.68
N VAL A 101 2.08 9.45 9.03
CA VAL A 101 0.82 10.20 9.11
C VAL A 101 0.83 11.36 8.13
N ASP A 102 -0.21 11.45 7.31
CA ASP A 102 -0.42 12.54 6.38
C ASP A 102 -0.90 13.79 7.15
N SER A 103 -0.01 14.80 7.26
CA SER A 103 -0.34 16.03 8.00
C SER A 103 -1.39 16.89 7.30
N LEU A 104 -1.46 16.83 5.95
CA LEU A 104 -2.48 17.54 5.20
C LEU A 104 -3.88 16.97 5.48
N MET A 105 -4.00 15.64 5.52
CA MET A 105 -5.24 14.95 5.89
C MET A 105 -5.65 15.32 7.33
N LEU A 106 -4.73 15.33 8.29
CA LEU A 106 -5.03 15.70 9.66
C LEU A 106 -5.51 17.16 9.77
N HIS A 107 -4.93 18.05 8.96
CA HIS A 107 -5.34 19.44 8.90
C HIS A 107 -6.75 19.61 8.31
N GLN A 108 -7.01 18.99 7.16
CA GLN A 108 -8.24 19.21 6.40
C GLN A 108 -9.44 18.46 7.00
N ASP A 109 -9.26 17.20 7.41
CA ASP A 109 -10.36 16.30 7.75
C ASP A 109 -10.59 16.17 9.25
N PHE A 110 -9.58 16.52 10.09
CA PHE A 110 -9.60 16.24 11.53
C PHE A 110 -9.25 17.43 12.41
N ASP A 111 -9.41 18.67 11.96
CA ASP A 111 -9.11 19.90 12.72
C ASP A 111 -7.71 19.86 13.37
N ASP A 112 -6.68 19.71 12.56
CA ASP A 112 -5.29 19.55 13.02
C ASP A 112 -5.12 18.33 13.97
N GLY A 113 -5.94 17.30 13.81
CA GLY A 113 -5.93 16.10 14.63
C GLY A 113 -6.76 16.16 15.93
N LYS A 114 -7.30 17.33 16.31
CA LYS A 114 -8.07 17.50 17.55
C LYS A 114 -9.38 16.71 17.56
N ALA A 115 -9.99 16.50 16.39
CA ALA A 115 -11.24 15.76 16.26
C ALA A 115 -11.08 14.23 16.35
N LEU A 116 -9.86 13.69 16.34
CA LEU A 116 -9.63 12.25 16.26
C LEU A 116 -10.18 11.48 17.46
N ILE A 117 -9.82 11.90 18.68
CA ILE A 117 -10.23 11.19 19.91
C ILE A 117 -11.75 11.19 20.07
N SER A 118 -12.39 12.35 19.88
CA SER A 118 -13.85 12.45 20.01
C SER A 118 -14.58 11.59 18.97
N ARG A 119 -14.09 11.54 17.74
CA ARG A 119 -14.66 10.68 16.69
C ARG A 119 -14.47 9.19 17.02
N MET A 120 -13.29 8.79 17.48
CA MET A 120 -13.02 7.43 17.94
C MET A 120 -13.97 7.03 19.08
N GLN A 121 -14.13 7.89 20.10
CA GLN A 121 -15.02 7.64 21.25
C GLN A 121 -16.48 7.50 20.80
N ASN A 122 -16.94 8.35 19.88
CA ASN A 122 -18.29 8.27 19.32
C ASN A 122 -18.52 6.96 18.57
N ASN A 123 -17.54 6.52 17.79
CA ASN A 123 -17.58 5.21 17.11
C ASN A 123 -17.68 4.06 18.12
N MET A 124 -16.83 4.08 19.14
CA MET A 124 -16.84 3.05 20.20
C MET A 124 -18.17 3.02 20.95
N ALA A 125 -18.73 4.18 21.30
CA ALA A 125 -20.03 4.27 21.95
C ALA A 125 -21.18 3.75 21.06
N ALA A 126 -21.03 3.85 19.73
CA ALA A 126 -21.97 3.30 18.76
C ALA A 126 -21.71 1.82 18.43
N GLY A 127 -20.74 1.17 19.09
CA GLY A 127 -20.33 -0.22 18.80
C GLY A 127 -19.67 -0.38 17.43
N LYS A 128 -19.08 0.70 16.89
CA LYS A 128 -18.43 0.70 15.57
C LYS A 128 -16.92 0.84 15.72
N ARG A 129 -16.19 0.24 14.81
CA ARG A 129 -14.77 0.49 14.60
C ARG A 129 -14.53 0.73 13.11
N ASP A 130 -13.99 1.87 12.79
CA ASP A 130 -13.69 2.27 11.42
C ASP A 130 -12.21 2.67 11.26
N THR A 131 -11.87 3.26 10.14
CA THR A 131 -10.51 3.72 9.85
C THR A 131 -10.02 4.81 10.78
N ILE A 132 -10.92 5.58 11.41
CA ILE A 132 -10.54 6.61 12.39
C ILE A 132 -10.01 5.94 13.66
N ASN A 133 -10.69 4.89 14.13
CA ASN A 133 -10.22 4.09 15.25
C ASN A 133 -8.83 3.52 14.96
N LEU A 134 -8.66 2.94 13.75
CA LEU A 134 -7.37 2.39 13.35
C LEU A 134 -6.27 3.44 13.30
N LEU A 135 -6.54 4.62 12.74
CA LEU A 135 -5.59 5.72 12.67
C LEU A 135 -5.13 6.16 14.06
N VAL A 136 -6.08 6.34 14.99
CA VAL A 136 -5.76 6.70 16.37
C VAL A 136 -4.94 5.60 17.05
N GLU A 137 -5.33 4.35 16.92
CA GLU A 137 -4.63 3.20 17.50
C GLU A 137 -3.22 3.03 16.91
N GLN A 138 -3.02 3.27 15.62
CA GLN A 138 -1.68 3.26 15.02
C GLN A 138 -0.77 4.33 15.65
N MET A 139 -1.29 5.52 15.95
CA MET A 139 -0.54 6.56 16.66
C MET A 139 -0.34 6.21 18.15
N MET A 140 -1.35 5.66 18.82
CA MET A 140 -1.28 5.26 20.23
C MET A 140 -0.16 4.24 20.49
N PHE A 141 0.03 3.30 19.58
CA PHE A 141 1.01 2.24 19.71
C PHE A 141 2.36 2.55 19.05
N SER A 142 2.51 3.70 18.40
CA SER A 142 3.77 4.09 17.77
C SER A 142 4.77 4.63 18.80
N SER A 143 6.06 4.29 18.64
CA SER A 143 7.16 4.97 19.33
C SER A 143 7.61 6.22 18.61
N HIS A 144 7.35 6.29 17.29
CA HIS A 144 7.69 7.43 16.45
C HIS A 144 6.58 7.67 15.44
N VAL A 145 6.21 8.93 15.25
CA VAL A 145 5.30 9.38 14.20
C VAL A 145 6.07 10.23 13.22
N PHE A 146 6.08 9.82 11.96
CA PHE A 146 6.60 10.61 10.86
C PHE A 146 5.48 11.37 10.17
N LEU A 147 5.48 12.70 10.31
CA LEU A 147 4.55 13.58 9.61
C LEU A 147 5.01 13.79 8.18
N THR A 148 4.23 13.31 7.24
CA THR A 148 4.46 13.51 5.79
C THR A 148 3.68 14.72 5.28
N LYS A 149 4.03 15.22 4.10
CA LYS A 149 3.37 16.36 3.43
C LYS A 149 3.35 17.66 4.26
N THR A 150 4.28 17.81 5.18
CA THR A 150 4.40 19.03 6.00
C THR A 150 4.78 20.26 5.17
N ASP A 151 5.32 20.08 3.96
CA ASP A 151 5.55 21.11 2.96
C ASP A 151 4.26 21.74 2.39
N ARG A 152 3.10 21.12 2.62
CA ARG A 152 1.79 21.57 2.11
C ARG A 152 0.94 22.31 3.13
N ILE A 153 1.42 22.46 4.34
CA ILE A 153 0.76 23.17 5.44
C ILE A 153 1.73 24.12 6.13
N ILE A 154 1.22 25.16 6.77
CA ILE A 154 2.06 26.13 7.49
C ILE A 154 2.57 25.55 8.80
N GLU A 155 3.72 26.00 9.27
CA GLU A 155 4.44 25.45 10.43
C GLU A 155 3.61 25.50 11.73
N SER A 156 2.77 26.53 11.92
CA SER A 156 1.88 26.60 13.07
C SER A 156 0.87 25.45 13.11
N LYS A 157 0.46 24.94 11.95
CA LYS A 157 -0.41 23.76 11.82
C LYS A 157 0.33 22.47 12.12
N VAL A 158 1.58 22.35 11.67
CA VAL A 158 2.44 21.22 12.04
C VAL A 158 2.60 21.15 13.56
N SER A 159 2.84 22.28 14.20
CA SER A 159 2.93 22.38 15.68
C SER A 159 1.61 22.00 16.38
N SER A 160 0.46 22.41 15.83
CA SER A 160 -0.86 22.02 16.34
C SER A 160 -1.09 20.51 16.23
N ILE A 161 -0.78 19.92 15.09
CA ILE A 161 -0.87 18.47 14.81
C ILE A 161 0.04 17.69 15.77
N THR A 162 1.29 18.14 15.94
CA THR A 162 2.23 17.52 16.88
C THR A 162 1.66 17.47 18.30
N LYS A 163 1.07 18.57 18.77
CA LYS A 163 0.40 18.60 20.07
C LYS A 163 -0.78 17.64 20.15
N ALA A 164 -1.60 17.57 19.11
CA ALA A 164 -2.73 16.64 19.07
C ALA A 164 -2.27 15.18 19.12
N ILE A 165 -1.21 14.82 18.42
CA ILE A 165 -0.61 13.48 18.46
C ILE A 165 -0.03 13.18 19.86
N ASN A 166 0.67 14.13 20.48
CA ASN A 166 1.20 13.95 21.82
C ASN A 166 0.10 13.85 22.90
N ASN A 167 -1.10 14.39 22.65
CA ASN A 167 -2.26 14.13 23.50
C ASN A 167 -2.81 12.70 23.36
N ILE A 168 -2.62 12.08 22.19
CA ILE A 168 -2.97 10.66 21.96
C ILE A 168 -1.92 9.75 22.61
N ASN A 169 -0.63 10.04 22.37
CA ASN A 169 0.49 9.28 22.90
C ASN A 169 1.63 10.21 23.30
N PRO A 170 1.77 10.54 24.60
CA PRO A 170 2.79 11.46 25.08
C PRO A 170 4.22 10.91 24.98
N PHE A 171 4.37 9.61 24.72
CA PHE A 171 5.67 8.94 24.64
C PHE A 171 6.18 8.82 23.20
N THR A 172 5.40 9.21 22.21
CA THR A 172 5.81 9.12 20.82
C THR A 172 6.68 10.32 20.42
N ALA A 173 7.76 10.03 19.69
CA ALA A 173 8.56 11.08 19.06
C ALA A 173 7.90 11.47 17.74
N VAL A 174 7.57 12.75 17.56
CA VAL A 174 6.94 13.26 16.32
C VAL A 174 8.00 14.01 15.52
N GLN A 175 8.16 13.65 14.25
CA GLN A 175 9.15 14.23 13.34
C GLN A 175 8.53 14.48 11.96
N SER A 176 8.77 15.68 11.40
CA SER A 176 8.45 15.97 10.01
C SER A 176 9.43 15.29 9.07
N VAL A 177 8.92 14.67 8.01
CA VAL A 177 9.74 14.02 6.97
C VAL A 177 9.31 14.51 5.59
N HIS A 178 10.29 14.77 4.73
CA HIS A 178 10.08 15.20 3.35
C HIS A 178 10.44 14.03 2.40
N PHE A 179 9.48 13.58 1.61
CA PHE A 179 9.66 12.48 0.64
C PHE A 179 10.31 11.23 1.25
N GLY A 180 9.95 10.90 2.49
CA GLY A 180 10.47 9.71 3.18
C GLY A 180 11.96 9.78 3.58
N LYS A 181 12.60 10.95 3.51
CA LYS A 181 14.01 11.11 3.89
C LYS A 181 14.16 11.07 5.41
N VAL A 182 14.66 9.96 5.91
CA VAL A 182 14.98 9.73 7.32
C VAL A 182 16.47 9.42 7.45
N ASP A 183 17.10 9.87 8.52
CA ASP A 183 18.47 9.45 8.81
C ASP A 183 18.48 7.99 9.25
N ILE A 184 18.86 7.11 8.31
CA ILE A 184 18.90 5.67 8.56
C ILE A 184 19.90 5.32 9.69
N LYS A 185 20.94 6.12 9.90
CA LYS A 185 21.92 5.85 10.97
C LYS A 185 21.27 5.94 12.35
N SER A 186 20.32 6.84 12.54
CA SER A 186 19.59 6.97 13.80
C SER A 186 18.78 5.73 14.15
N LEU A 187 18.31 4.96 13.12
CA LEU A 187 17.53 3.74 13.35
C LEU A 187 18.32 2.60 14.00
N PHE A 188 19.66 2.59 13.88
CA PHE A 188 20.50 1.57 14.53
C PHE A 188 20.76 1.86 16.00
N HIS A 189 20.46 3.07 16.47
CA HIS A 189 20.64 3.49 17.85
C HIS A 189 19.34 3.53 18.64
N LEU A 190 18.22 3.07 18.03
CA LEU A 190 16.95 2.99 18.72
C LEU A 190 17.04 1.97 19.87
N GLN A 191 16.52 2.39 21.03
CA GLN A 191 16.34 1.50 22.15
C GLN A 191 15.24 0.48 21.88
N GLU A 192 15.21 -0.60 22.65
CA GLU A 192 14.10 -1.56 22.59
C GLU A 192 12.76 -0.86 22.86
N TYR A 193 11.72 -1.24 22.10
CA TYR A 193 10.37 -0.71 22.25
C TYR A 193 9.88 -0.83 23.68
N ASN A 194 9.41 0.27 24.25
CA ASN A 194 8.98 0.30 25.64
C ASN A 194 7.53 -0.20 25.79
N TYR A 195 7.37 -1.46 26.09
CA TYR A 195 6.06 -2.09 26.29
C TYR A 195 5.27 -1.53 27.49
N PHE A 196 5.94 -0.94 28.47
CA PHE A 196 5.27 -0.37 29.65
C PHE A 196 4.49 0.90 29.32
N ASN A 197 4.98 1.70 28.38
CA ASN A 197 4.30 2.94 27.96
C ASN A 197 2.91 2.69 27.35
N VAL A 198 2.67 1.49 26.85
CA VAL A 198 1.41 1.12 26.19
C VAL A 198 0.64 0.02 26.92
N ALA A 199 1.18 -0.49 28.04
CA ALA A 199 0.55 -1.58 28.77
C ALA A 199 -0.88 -1.27 29.20
N GLN A 200 -1.12 -0.07 29.74
CA GLN A 200 -2.46 0.37 30.13
C GLN A 200 -3.42 0.45 28.93
N LEU A 201 -2.94 0.99 27.81
CA LEU A 201 -3.73 1.07 26.57
C LEU A 201 -4.04 -0.33 26.02
N ILE A 202 -3.12 -1.28 26.18
CA ILE A 202 -3.33 -2.68 25.81
C ILE A 202 -4.47 -3.27 26.65
N ASP A 203 -4.44 -3.08 27.96
CA ASP A 203 -5.45 -3.62 28.88
C ASP A 203 -6.85 -3.05 28.62
N GLU A 204 -6.95 -1.76 28.24
CA GLU A 204 -8.20 -1.11 27.90
C GLU A 204 -8.78 -1.58 26.53
N LEU A 205 -7.91 -1.80 25.55
CA LEU A 205 -8.34 -2.16 24.17
C LEU A 205 -8.42 -3.66 23.93
N LYS A 206 -7.68 -4.48 24.68
CA LYS A 206 -7.63 -5.92 24.48
C LYS A 206 -8.99 -6.63 24.50
N PRO A 207 -9.92 -6.35 25.41
CA PRO A 207 -11.25 -6.96 25.40
C PRO A 207 -12.03 -6.63 24.12
N ILE A 208 -11.87 -5.43 23.61
CA ILE A 208 -12.53 -4.95 22.38
C ILE A 208 -11.93 -5.66 21.15
N LEU A 209 -10.60 -5.78 21.12
CA LEU A 209 -9.87 -6.44 20.04
C LEU A 209 -10.09 -7.95 20.00
N GLU A 210 -10.21 -8.60 21.17
CA GLU A 210 -10.46 -10.03 21.26
C GLU A 210 -11.89 -10.40 20.85
N SER A 211 -12.88 -9.52 21.06
CA SER A 211 -14.25 -9.71 20.56
C SER A 211 -14.35 -9.70 19.03
N ASP A 212 -13.42 -8.99 18.38
CA ASP A 212 -13.32 -8.88 16.91
C ASP A 212 -12.51 -10.03 16.27
N THR A 213 -11.95 -10.97 17.07
CA THR A 213 -11.08 -12.06 16.55
C THR A 213 -11.79 -13.08 15.65
N LEU A 214 -13.10 -13.01 15.53
CA LEU A 214 -13.87 -13.81 14.57
C LEU A 214 -13.82 -13.24 13.14
N ASN A 215 -13.51 -11.96 12.98
CA ASN A 215 -13.34 -11.32 11.69
C ASN A 215 -11.85 -11.14 11.36
N GLU A 216 -11.40 -11.68 10.24
CA GLU A 216 -10.04 -11.44 9.73
C GLU A 216 -9.75 -9.93 9.47
N ARG A 217 -10.78 -9.09 9.59
CA ARG A 217 -10.77 -7.64 9.35
C ARG A 217 -11.63 -6.93 10.38
N PRO A 218 -11.04 -6.44 11.47
CA PRO A 218 -11.77 -5.83 12.60
C PRO A 218 -12.40 -4.45 12.29
N TYR A 219 -12.04 -3.87 11.15
CA TYR A 219 -12.59 -2.59 10.69
C TYR A 219 -13.54 -2.83 9.52
N ASP A 220 -14.52 -1.97 9.32
CA ASP A 220 -15.52 -2.09 8.23
C ASP A 220 -14.88 -1.89 6.83
N LEU A 221 -13.75 -2.54 6.65
CA LEU A 221 -12.93 -2.53 5.44
C LEU A 221 -13.21 -3.75 4.59
N ALA A 222 -13.39 -3.52 3.31
CA ALA A 222 -13.41 -4.58 2.31
C ALA A 222 -12.30 -4.38 1.29
N THR A 223 -11.78 -5.48 0.80
CA THR A 223 -10.81 -5.49 -0.29
C THR A 223 -11.42 -6.24 -1.45
N ARG A 224 -11.25 -5.71 -2.66
CA ARG A 224 -11.60 -6.38 -3.92
C ARG A 224 -10.40 -6.34 -4.84
N VAL A 225 -10.25 -7.41 -5.61
CA VAL A 225 -9.22 -7.51 -6.64
C VAL A 225 -9.92 -7.60 -7.98
N ILE A 226 -9.52 -6.75 -8.91
CA ILE A 226 -9.99 -6.72 -10.28
C ILE A 226 -8.88 -7.30 -11.14
N LYS A 227 -9.15 -8.45 -11.77
CA LYS A 227 -8.23 -9.07 -12.73
C LYS A 227 -8.94 -9.24 -14.06
N ASP A 228 -8.35 -8.70 -15.11
CA ASP A 228 -8.83 -8.82 -16.48
C ASP A 228 -7.65 -8.65 -17.44
N ASP A 229 -7.69 -9.26 -18.60
CA ASP A 229 -6.68 -9.05 -19.64
C ASP A 229 -7.04 -7.93 -20.60
N ARG A 230 -8.30 -7.43 -20.58
CA ARG A 230 -8.79 -6.36 -21.45
C ARG A 230 -8.27 -4.98 -21.03
N PRO A 231 -8.10 -4.06 -22.01
CA PRO A 231 -7.81 -2.67 -21.68
C PRO A 231 -9.03 -1.95 -21.11
N PHE A 232 -8.78 -0.92 -20.35
CA PHE A 232 -9.83 0.04 -20.03
C PHE A 232 -10.12 0.99 -21.21
N HIS A 233 -11.39 1.31 -21.38
CA HIS A 233 -11.83 2.43 -22.23
C HIS A 233 -11.44 3.76 -21.56
N PRO A 234 -10.66 4.64 -22.21
CA PRO A 234 -10.07 5.81 -21.56
C PRO A 234 -11.09 6.78 -20.96
N GLU A 235 -12.18 7.10 -21.71
CA GLU A 235 -13.21 8.04 -21.23
C GLU A 235 -14.09 7.44 -20.14
N ARG A 236 -14.43 6.14 -20.22
CA ARG A 236 -15.24 5.50 -19.18
C ARG A 236 -14.48 5.46 -17.86
N LEU A 237 -13.20 5.08 -17.91
CA LEU A 237 -12.35 5.08 -16.73
C LEU A 237 -12.22 6.47 -16.11
N TRP A 238 -12.00 7.49 -16.94
CA TRP A 238 -11.97 8.89 -16.50
C TRP A 238 -13.26 9.30 -15.77
N SER A 239 -14.41 8.99 -16.34
CA SER A 239 -15.72 9.31 -15.76
C SER A 239 -15.95 8.60 -14.42
N VAL A 240 -15.64 7.31 -14.36
CA VAL A 240 -15.76 6.51 -13.11
C VAL A 240 -14.85 7.05 -12.02
N CYS A 241 -13.62 7.44 -12.32
CA CYS A 241 -12.73 8.04 -11.34
C CYS A 241 -13.31 9.31 -10.73
N HIS A 242 -13.90 10.18 -11.55
CA HIS A 242 -14.50 11.42 -11.05
C HIS A 242 -15.79 11.22 -10.26
N GLN A 243 -16.51 10.15 -10.54
CA GLN A 243 -17.80 9.88 -9.91
C GLN A 243 -17.67 9.11 -8.59
N TYR A 244 -16.72 8.17 -8.48
CA TYR A 244 -16.69 7.19 -7.40
C TYR A 244 -15.49 7.29 -6.47
N LEU A 245 -14.43 8.04 -6.82
CA LEU A 245 -13.28 8.23 -5.95
C LEU A 245 -13.61 9.27 -4.88
N ASP A 246 -14.33 8.84 -3.88
CA ASP A 246 -14.68 9.61 -2.71
C ASP A 246 -13.86 9.16 -1.47
N GLN A 247 -14.19 9.76 -0.31
CA GLN A 247 -13.54 9.44 0.96
C GLN A 247 -13.79 8.01 1.47
N LYS A 248 -14.66 7.24 0.81
CA LYS A 248 -15.02 5.86 1.17
C LYS A 248 -14.18 4.81 0.44
N ILE A 249 -13.49 5.22 -0.61
CA ILE A 249 -12.46 4.39 -1.26
C ILE A 249 -11.10 4.86 -0.72
N TYR A 250 -10.55 4.12 0.21
CA TYR A 250 -9.37 4.56 0.97
C TYR A 250 -8.08 4.40 0.19
N ARG A 251 -7.96 3.31 -0.54
CA ARG A 251 -6.78 3.03 -1.37
C ARG A 251 -7.14 2.11 -2.52
N SER A 252 -6.58 2.39 -3.69
CA SER A 252 -6.50 1.40 -4.76
C SER A 252 -5.13 1.47 -5.43
N LYS A 253 -4.58 0.30 -5.78
CA LYS A 253 -3.26 0.19 -6.38
C LYS A 253 -3.20 -1.01 -7.31
N GLY A 254 -2.44 -0.89 -8.38
CA GLY A 254 -2.22 -1.99 -9.31
C GLY A 254 -1.72 -1.55 -10.66
N PHE A 255 -1.60 -2.50 -11.57
CA PHE A 255 -1.21 -2.24 -12.95
C PHE A 255 -2.41 -2.38 -13.88
N PHE A 256 -2.41 -1.58 -14.93
CA PHE A 256 -3.42 -1.65 -15.97
C PHE A 256 -2.89 -1.08 -17.29
N TRP A 257 -3.71 -1.15 -18.33
CA TRP A 257 -3.45 -0.54 -19.60
C TRP A 257 -4.72 0.08 -20.21
N LEU A 258 -4.52 1.06 -21.08
CA LEU A 258 -5.58 1.78 -21.77
C LEU A 258 -5.57 1.38 -23.24
N ALA A 259 -6.74 1.27 -23.86
CA ALA A 259 -6.85 1.00 -25.29
C ALA A 259 -6.18 2.08 -26.16
N SER A 260 -6.04 3.30 -25.65
CA SER A 260 -5.34 4.43 -26.31
C SER A 260 -3.82 4.45 -26.07
N ARG A 261 -3.31 3.63 -25.16
CA ARG A 261 -1.89 3.58 -24.71
C ARG A 261 -1.44 2.15 -24.49
N ASP A 262 -1.73 1.31 -25.44
CA ASP A 262 -1.59 -0.15 -25.36
C ASP A 262 -0.16 -0.68 -25.18
N LYS A 263 0.84 0.12 -25.56
CA LYS A 263 2.25 -0.24 -25.36
C LYS A 263 2.70 -0.11 -23.89
N TYR A 264 2.02 0.70 -23.08
CA TYR A 264 2.48 1.11 -21.77
C TYR A 264 1.84 0.34 -20.63
N SER A 265 2.67 -0.10 -19.68
CA SER A 265 2.23 -0.52 -18.35
C SER A 265 2.05 0.71 -17.46
N ILE A 266 0.84 0.91 -16.97
CA ILE A 266 0.48 2.08 -16.17
C ILE A 266 0.22 1.62 -14.75
N LEU A 267 0.96 2.21 -13.79
CA LEU A 267 0.71 2.05 -12.37
C LEU A 267 -0.43 2.98 -11.96
N TRP A 268 -1.45 2.39 -11.39
CA TRP A 268 -2.53 3.07 -10.69
C TRP A 268 -2.18 3.17 -9.22
N ASN A 269 -2.19 4.35 -8.66
CA ASN A 269 -2.05 4.58 -7.23
C ASN A 269 -3.06 5.65 -6.80
N GLN A 270 -4.04 5.24 -5.98
CA GLN A 270 -5.06 6.13 -5.44
C GLN A 270 -5.05 6.06 -3.91
N ALA A 271 -5.08 7.21 -3.28
CA ALA A 271 -5.25 7.35 -1.84
C ALA A 271 -5.96 8.67 -1.53
N ALA A 272 -6.84 8.67 -0.53
CA ALA A 272 -7.53 9.84 0.00
C ALA A 272 -8.21 10.71 -1.10
N GLY A 273 -8.90 10.06 -2.04
CA GLY A 273 -9.62 10.73 -3.14
C GLY A 273 -8.74 11.26 -4.28
N GLY A 274 -7.42 11.25 -4.12
CA GLY A 274 -6.48 11.61 -5.18
C GLY A 274 -6.02 10.39 -5.96
N ILE A 275 -5.85 10.52 -7.27
CA ILE A 275 -5.32 9.47 -8.14
C ILE A 275 -4.02 9.93 -8.78
N SER A 276 -3.04 9.03 -8.82
CA SER A 276 -1.80 9.19 -9.55
C SER A 276 -1.67 8.04 -10.53
N LEU A 277 -1.36 8.38 -11.78
CA LEU A 277 -1.05 7.42 -12.83
C LEU A 277 0.38 7.65 -13.28
N GLU A 278 1.14 6.58 -13.32
CA GLU A 278 2.55 6.60 -13.68
C GLU A 278 2.84 5.55 -14.75
N ILE A 279 3.52 5.93 -15.82
CA ILE A 279 4.03 4.98 -16.80
C ILE A 279 5.29 4.35 -16.21
N VAL A 280 5.21 3.07 -15.87
CA VAL A 280 6.34 2.33 -15.28
C VAL A 280 7.19 1.61 -16.31
N GLY A 281 6.71 1.48 -17.54
CA GLY A 281 7.44 0.85 -18.62
C GLY A 281 6.58 0.46 -19.80
N LEU A 282 7.12 -0.36 -20.67
CA LEU A 282 6.41 -1.00 -21.77
C LEU A 282 6.03 -2.42 -21.37
N TRP A 283 4.85 -2.87 -21.76
CA TRP A 283 4.57 -4.30 -21.80
C TRP A 283 5.54 -5.00 -22.74
N ARG A 284 5.92 -6.24 -22.46
CA ARG A 284 6.81 -7.01 -23.37
C ARG A 284 6.21 -7.11 -24.76
N THR A 285 4.91 -7.33 -24.85
CA THR A 285 4.17 -7.30 -26.13
C THR A 285 4.27 -5.94 -26.79
N GLY A 286 4.08 -4.84 -26.05
CA GLY A 286 4.21 -3.47 -26.57
C GLY A 286 5.63 -3.14 -27.05
N PHE A 287 6.64 -3.73 -26.40
CA PHE A 287 8.03 -3.59 -26.81
C PHE A 287 8.33 -4.34 -28.12
N LEU A 288 7.75 -5.54 -28.32
CA LEU A 288 7.85 -6.28 -29.58
C LEU A 288 7.13 -5.61 -30.75
N GLU A 289 6.06 -4.88 -30.48
CA GLU A 289 5.27 -4.14 -31.47
C GLU A 289 5.87 -2.75 -31.78
N ASP A 290 6.91 -2.34 -31.08
CA ASP A 290 7.55 -1.05 -31.31
C ASP A 290 8.56 -1.16 -32.46
N GLU A 291 8.23 -0.55 -33.61
CA GLU A 291 9.08 -0.53 -34.80
C GLU A 291 10.45 0.12 -34.58
N ASN A 292 10.60 0.93 -33.52
CA ASN A 292 11.85 1.59 -33.17
C ASN A 292 12.71 0.77 -32.20
N SER A 293 12.23 -0.39 -31.76
CA SER A 293 12.99 -1.25 -30.84
C SER A 293 14.16 -1.91 -31.58
N VAL A 294 15.38 -1.68 -31.08
CA VAL A 294 16.58 -2.32 -31.62
C VAL A 294 16.88 -3.56 -30.78
N MET A 295 16.38 -4.71 -31.27
CA MET A 295 16.59 -6.00 -30.62
C MET A 295 17.23 -6.99 -31.56
N SER A 296 18.09 -7.88 -31.02
CA SER A 296 18.60 -9.03 -31.71
C SER A 296 17.52 -10.11 -31.93
N THR A 297 17.72 -10.97 -32.89
CA THR A 297 16.80 -12.08 -33.18
C THR A 297 16.62 -13.01 -31.95
N GLU A 298 17.69 -13.18 -31.17
CA GLU A 298 17.69 -13.99 -29.95
C GLU A 298 16.84 -13.37 -28.84
N GLU A 299 16.96 -12.05 -28.63
CA GLU A 299 16.14 -11.33 -27.66
C GLU A 299 14.64 -11.36 -28.03
N ILE A 300 14.31 -11.19 -29.32
CA ILE A 300 12.94 -11.32 -29.82
C ILE A 300 12.39 -12.73 -29.53
N SER A 301 13.19 -13.79 -29.80
CA SER A 301 12.77 -15.15 -29.52
C SER A 301 12.52 -15.40 -28.04
N MET A 302 13.42 -14.93 -27.16
CA MET A 302 13.27 -15.06 -25.71
C MET A 302 12.02 -14.34 -25.20
N LEU A 303 11.75 -13.12 -25.69
CA LEU A 303 10.54 -12.37 -25.29
C LEU A 303 9.26 -13.09 -25.76
N LYS A 304 9.22 -13.61 -26.96
CA LYS A 304 8.08 -14.40 -27.46
C LYS A 304 7.81 -15.62 -26.59
N ASP A 305 8.86 -16.38 -26.22
CA ASP A 305 8.72 -17.55 -25.36
C ASP A 305 8.17 -17.18 -23.95
N ILE A 306 8.52 -16.00 -23.44
CA ILE A 306 8.00 -15.49 -22.16
C ILE A 306 6.52 -15.11 -22.29
N ILE A 307 6.15 -14.37 -23.34
CA ILE A 307 4.79 -13.93 -23.58
C ILE A 307 3.85 -15.12 -23.82
N GLU A 308 4.27 -16.13 -24.57
CA GLU A 308 3.49 -17.35 -24.78
C GLU A 308 3.16 -18.11 -23.49
N LYS A 309 4.04 -18.03 -22.49
CA LYS A 309 3.81 -18.64 -21.17
C LYS A 309 2.73 -17.93 -20.35
N GLU A 310 2.51 -16.64 -20.57
CA GLU A 310 1.48 -15.85 -19.86
C GLU A 310 0.05 -16.20 -20.29
N LYS A 311 -0.16 -16.80 -21.47
CA LYS A 311 -1.45 -17.28 -22.01
C LYS A 311 -2.58 -16.22 -22.06
N GLY A 312 -2.26 -14.93 -22.03
CA GLY A 312 -3.22 -13.85 -22.17
C GLY A 312 -3.65 -13.61 -23.61
N ARG A 313 -4.90 -13.15 -23.85
CA ARG A 313 -5.38 -12.77 -25.21
C ARG A 313 -4.56 -11.64 -25.81
N PHE A 314 -3.96 -10.80 -24.99
CA PHE A 314 -3.20 -9.61 -25.35
C PHE A 314 -1.73 -9.71 -24.96
N GLY A 315 -1.17 -10.94 -24.94
CA GLY A 315 0.18 -11.23 -24.52
C GLY A 315 0.33 -11.11 -22.99
N ASP A 316 1.29 -10.32 -22.53
CA ASP A 316 1.55 -10.08 -21.11
C ASP A 316 0.77 -8.87 -20.53
N ARG A 317 -0.06 -8.22 -21.36
CA ARG A 317 -0.93 -7.11 -20.93
C ARG A 317 -2.01 -7.61 -20.01
N LYS A 318 -2.19 -6.91 -18.89
CA LYS A 318 -3.20 -7.27 -17.88
C LYS A 318 -3.62 -6.06 -17.06
N CYS A 319 -4.80 -6.14 -16.49
CA CYS A 319 -5.27 -5.30 -15.41
C CYS A 319 -5.29 -6.12 -14.12
N ASP A 320 -4.63 -5.64 -13.08
CA ASP A 320 -4.69 -6.22 -11.76
C ASP A 320 -4.67 -5.06 -10.75
N ILE A 321 -5.85 -4.71 -10.24
CA ILE A 321 -6.05 -3.57 -9.33
C ILE A 321 -6.68 -4.07 -8.05
N THR A 322 -6.04 -3.79 -6.93
CA THR A 322 -6.61 -4.00 -5.60
C THR A 322 -7.27 -2.72 -5.13
N VAL A 323 -8.52 -2.83 -4.67
CA VAL A 323 -9.32 -1.74 -4.12
C VAL A 323 -9.61 -2.04 -2.65
N ILE A 324 -9.34 -1.06 -1.78
CA ILE A 324 -9.61 -1.12 -0.34
C ILE A 324 -10.52 0.07 0.01
N GLY A 325 -11.64 -0.19 0.65
CA GLY A 325 -12.59 0.84 1.01
C GLY A 325 -13.60 0.37 2.04
N ASP A 326 -14.55 1.25 2.33
CA ASP A 326 -15.73 0.91 3.12
C ASP A 326 -16.52 -0.21 2.42
N LYS A 327 -16.94 -1.20 3.18
CA LYS A 327 -17.62 -2.39 2.66
C LYS A 327 -18.85 -2.06 1.83
N SER A 328 -19.55 -0.99 2.15
CA SER A 328 -20.76 -0.56 1.43
C SER A 328 -20.46 0.13 0.10
N HIS A 329 -19.23 0.65 -0.11
CA HIS A 329 -18.86 1.44 -1.29
C HIS A 329 -17.91 0.71 -2.25
N VAL A 330 -17.07 -0.17 -1.71
CA VAL A 330 -16.04 -0.86 -2.48
C VAL A 330 -16.62 -1.74 -3.60
N ASP A 331 -17.78 -2.37 -3.37
CA ASP A 331 -18.43 -3.21 -4.37
C ASP A 331 -18.94 -2.37 -5.55
N HIS A 332 -19.59 -1.24 -5.27
CA HIS A 332 -20.09 -0.33 -6.31
C HIS A 332 -18.94 0.23 -7.18
N PHE A 333 -17.86 0.68 -6.53
CA PHE A 333 -16.69 1.17 -7.26
C PHE A 333 -16.04 0.07 -8.12
N THR A 334 -15.92 -1.13 -7.57
CA THR A 334 -15.33 -2.27 -8.28
C THR A 334 -16.15 -2.65 -9.52
N GLU A 335 -17.46 -2.69 -9.41
CA GLU A 335 -18.34 -2.97 -10.56
C GLU A 335 -18.31 -1.84 -11.59
N ALA A 336 -18.23 -0.58 -11.13
CA ALA A 336 -18.06 0.56 -12.02
C ALA A 336 -16.72 0.47 -12.78
N LEU A 337 -15.62 0.08 -12.13
CA LEU A 337 -14.33 -0.14 -12.81
C LEU A 337 -14.42 -1.28 -13.82
N LYS A 338 -15.05 -2.40 -13.47
CA LYS A 338 -15.23 -3.53 -14.41
C LYS A 338 -16.02 -3.13 -15.66
N SER A 339 -16.99 -2.24 -15.53
CA SER A 339 -17.75 -1.72 -16.68
C SER A 339 -16.93 -0.85 -17.63
N CYS A 340 -15.73 -0.44 -17.20
CA CYS A 340 -14.82 0.35 -18.04
C CYS A 340 -13.97 -0.50 -18.99
N PHE A 341 -13.91 -1.82 -18.84
CA PHE A 341 -13.19 -2.67 -19.79
C PHE A 341 -13.88 -2.64 -21.15
N LEU A 342 -13.09 -2.69 -22.22
CA LEU A 342 -13.67 -2.78 -23.58
C LEU A 342 -14.59 -4.00 -23.69
N SER A 343 -15.73 -3.83 -24.37
CA SER A 343 -16.57 -4.95 -24.80
C SER A 343 -15.88 -5.72 -25.95
N ASP A 344 -16.40 -6.90 -26.28
CA ASP A 344 -15.84 -7.69 -27.37
C ASP A 344 -15.96 -6.95 -28.71
N GLU A 345 -17.07 -6.24 -28.96
CA GLU A 345 -17.26 -5.40 -30.15
C GLU A 345 -16.26 -4.23 -30.18
N GLU A 346 -15.98 -3.62 -29.05
CA GLU A 346 -14.99 -2.54 -28.96
C GLU A 346 -13.56 -3.07 -29.15
N ILE A 347 -13.28 -4.30 -28.72
CA ILE A 347 -12.01 -4.97 -28.96
C ILE A 347 -11.83 -5.25 -30.46
N ASP A 348 -12.88 -5.67 -31.16
CA ASP A 348 -12.84 -5.87 -32.62
C ASP A 348 -12.57 -4.56 -33.35
N LEU A 349 -13.20 -3.46 -32.92
CA LEU A 349 -12.94 -2.13 -33.44
C LEU A 349 -11.49 -1.68 -33.17
N TRP A 350 -10.98 -1.91 -31.97
CA TRP A 350 -9.61 -1.58 -31.60
C TRP A 350 -8.60 -2.37 -32.45
N ASN A 351 -8.82 -3.67 -32.62
CA ASN A 351 -8.01 -4.51 -33.51
C ASN A 351 -8.04 -4.05 -34.99
N ALA A 352 -9.14 -3.43 -35.41
CA ALA A 352 -9.29 -2.81 -36.75
C ALA A 352 -8.64 -1.42 -36.82
N GLY A 353 -7.96 -0.94 -35.76
CA GLY A 353 -7.27 0.35 -35.75
C GLY A 353 -8.13 1.54 -35.29
N HIS A 354 -9.32 1.28 -34.71
CA HIS A 354 -10.13 2.35 -34.12
C HIS A 354 -9.42 2.96 -32.91
N THR A 355 -9.41 4.29 -32.81
CA THR A 355 -8.82 5.02 -31.70
C THR A 355 -9.91 5.57 -30.79
N PHE A 356 -9.73 5.37 -29.46
CA PHE A 356 -10.62 5.92 -28.46
C PHE A 356 -10.11 7.28 -27.98
N LYS A 357 -11.03 8.19 -27.69
CA LYS A 357 -10.70 9.49 -27.13
C LYS A 357 -10.11 9.31 -25.73
N ASP A 358 -8.97 9.95 -25.48
CA ASP A 358 -8.20 9.84 -24.25
C ASP A 358 -8.15 11.18 -23.52
N PRO A 359 -8.92 11.35 -22.42
CA PRO A 359 -8.94 12.57 -21.63
C PRO A 359 -7.78 12.65 -20.61
N TRP A 360 -7.00 11.58 -20.45
CA TRP A 360 -5.93 11.53 -19.48
C TRP A 360 -4.74 12.42 -19.86
N PRO A 361 -4.04 13.01 -18.89
CA PRO A 361 -2.86 13.83 -19.17
C PRO A 361 -1.84 13.11 -20.05
N LYS A 362 -1.28 13.83 -21.03
CA LYS A 362 -0.27 13.25 -21.95
C LYS A 362 1.05 12.96 -21.21
N ASN A 363 1.40 13.79 -20.26
CA ASN A 363 2.59 13.62 -19.40
C ASN A 363 2.15 12.94 -18.11
N MET A 364 2.07 11.62 -18.11
CA MET A 364 2.08 10.85 -16.87
C MET A 364 3.51 10.87 -16.35
N VAL A 365 3.69 11.18 -15.08
CA VAL A 365 5.01 11.35 -14.46
C VAL A 365 5.85 10.09 -14.71
N GLN A 366 7.06 10.31 -15.23
CA GLN A 366 8.09 9.28 -15.30
C GLN A 366 8.82 9.18 -13.98
#